data_c72812621e144be5fcc353b073d80b75
#
_entry.id   c72812621e144be5fcc353b073d80b75
#
_cell.length_a   1.000
_cell.length_b   1.000
_cell.length_c   1.000
_cell.angle_alpha   90.00
_cell.angle_beta   90.00
_cell.angle_gamma   90.00
#
_symmetry.space_group_name_H-M   'P 1'
#
loop_
_entity.id
_entity.type
_entity.pdbx_description
1 polymer ?
#
loop_
_entity_poly.entity_id
_entity_poly.type
_entity_poly.pdbx_seq_one_letter_code
_entity_poly.pdbx_strand_id
1 'polypeptide(L)'
;MSALNTAGVSAAFGTAAFHAAAFNAAENAAMQAALAAAAQGPRGANPLVGAVVVGTDGTHLATGYHRGAGTAHAEADAIGQAKAAGRDLRGAAIVVTLEPCNHCGRTGPCAQAIIDAGITDVIYAVDDPHDPAAGGAVTLRAAGVRVRSGLAAEAALDLNRRWFDAVAAKRPFVTLHIAQTLDSRIAASDGTSQWISSPESLADNHALRGRIDAILVGTQTVLIDNPRLTARNADGEAEGKQPLRAVMGYRGIPDDAAIHGADGNVLHLATRDPREALDQLFAHGVRHLMVEGGSRILSAFLAAGLVDELIVYLAPTLLGSGTAALDDLGITTLADAQRWEWDPASGGAVQVLGRDLRLHLRPAATPTSSDTTPHRTGADTAAGGN
;
A
#
# COMPACT_ATOMS: atom_id res chain seq x y z
N MET A 1 -12.26 -16.38 -21.03
CA MET A 1 -10.92 -15.83 -21.04
C MET A 1 -10.60 -15.51 -19.59
N SER A 2 -9.46 -15.98 -19.09
CA SER A 2 -9.17 -16.30 -17.69
C SER A 2 -9.32 -15.09 -16.74
N ALA A 3 -10.28 -15.16 -15.82
CA ALA A 3 -10.37 -14.29 -14.66
C ALA A 3 -9.17 -14.63 -13.75
N LEU A 4 -8.18 -13.74 -13.66
CA LEU A 4 -7.13 -13.81 -12.66
C LEU A 4 -7.77 -13.57 -11.29
N ASN A 5 -7.79 -14.62 -10.52
CA ASN A 5 -8.31 -14.72 -9.16
C ASN A 5 -7.50 -13.81 -8.24
N THR A 6 -8.06 -12.68 -7.82
CA THR A 6 -7.53 -11.82 -6.75
C THR A 6 -7.89 -12.39 -5.37
N ALA A 7 -7.64 -13.67 -5.16
CA ALA A 7 -7.50 -14.20 -3.80
C ALA A 7 -6.15 -13.67 -3.32
N GLY A 8 -6.20 -12.65 -2.45
CA GLY A 8 -5.04 -11.93 -1.97
C GLY A 8 -3.94 -12.84 -1.43
N VAL A 9 -2.76 -12.27 -1.25
CA VAL A 9 -1.50 -12.82 -0.76
C VAL A 9 -1.64 -13.77 0.45
N SER A 10 -2.74 -13.72 1.18
CA SER A 10 -3.11 -14.69 2.24
C SER A 10 -3.14 -16.16 1.76
N ALA A 11 -3.26 -16.42 0.44
CA ALA A 11 -3.24 -17.77 -0.12
C ALA A 11 -1.86 -18.17 -0.67
N ALA A 12 -0.98 -17.21 -0.98
CA ALA A 12 0.36 -17.48 -1.49
C ALA A 12 1.38 -17.77 -0.37
N PHE A 13 1.17 -17.24 0.82
CA PHE A 13 1.86 -17.68 2.03
C PHE A 13 1.08 -18.88 2.59
N GLY A 14 1.29 -20.06 1.98
CA GLY A 14 0.75 -21.30 2.47
C GLY A 14 0.89 -21.32 3.98
N THR A 15 -0.11 -21.87 4.70
CA THR A 15 -0.05 -22.21 6.11
C THR A 15 1.09 -23.22 6.34
N ALA A 16 2.33 -22.78 6.12
CA ALA A 16 3.48 -23.42 6.72
C ALA A 16 3.17 -23.36 8.21
N ALA A 17 2.95 -24.51 8.82
CA ALA A 17 2.73 -24.63 10.24
C ALA A 17 3.85 -23.84 10.92
N PHE A 18 3.57 -22.60 11.31
CA PHE A 18 4.47 -21.81 12.12
C PHE A 18 4.66 -22.64 13.37
N HIS A 19 5.77 -23.32 13.46
CA HIS A 19 6.18 -23.93 14.72
C HIS A 19 6.29 -22.73 15.65
N ALA A 20 5.33 -22.61 16.56
CA ALA A 20 5.30 -21.56 17.58
C ALA A 20 6.51 -21.78 18.48
N ALA A 21 7.68 -21.34 18.02
CA ALA A 21 8.83 -21.15 18.87
C ALA A 21 8.39 -20.11 19.89
N ALA A 22 8.38 -20.46 21.16
CA ALA A 22 8.01 -19.53 22.22
C ALA A 22 9.03 -18.37 22.18
N PHE A 23 8.58 -17.17 21.81
CA PHE A 23 9.36 -15.96 21.84
C PHE A 23 9.27 -15.33 23.25
N ASN A 24 10.39 -14.87 23.77
CA ASN A 24 10.44 -14.25 25.09
C ASN A 24 9.97 -12.78 25.06
N ALA A 25 9.83 -12.18 26.23
CA ALA A 25 9.34 -10.80 26.37
C ALA A 25 10.27 -9.76 25.69
N ALA A 26 11.59 -9.96 25.76
CA ALA A 26 12.55 -9.05 25.11
C ALA A 26 12.47 -9.13 23.60
N GLU A 27 12.32 -10.32 23.03
CA GLU A 27 12.14 -10.54 21.59
C GLU A 27 10.83 -9.91 21.08
N ASN A 28 9.74 -10.07 21.83
CA ASN A 28 8.47 -9.42 21.50
C ASN A 28 8.57 -7.89 21.56
N ALA A 29 9.19 -7.33 22.60
CA ALA A 29 9.41 -5.89 22.71
C ALA A 29 10.31 -5.36 21.58
N ALA A 30 11.36 -6.10 21.22
CA ALA A 30 12.23 -5.75 20.10
C ALA A 30 11.50 -5.77 18.77
N MET A 31 10.61 -6.74 18.50
CA MET A 31 9.81 -6.77 17.28
C MET A 31 8.83 -5.59 17.20
N GLN A 32 8.19 -5.22 18.31
CA GLN A 32 7.33 -4.02 18.34
C GLN A 32 8.13 -2.75 18.03
N ALA A 33 9.32 -2.62 18.59
CA ALA A 33 10.23 -1.50 18.30
C ALA A 33 10.69 -1.51 16.82
N ALA A 34 10.98 -2.69 16.26
CA ALA A 34 11.35 -2.85 14.85
C ALA A 34 10.21 -2.44 13.92
N LEU A 35 8.95 -2.85 14.20
CA LEU A 35 7.76 -2.45 13.45
C LEU A 35 7.53 -0.93 13.51
N ALA A 36 7.67 -0.33 14.70
CA ALA A 36 7.56 1.11 14.88
C ALA A 36 8.63 1.88 14.11
N ALA A 37 9.85 1.38 14.09
CA ALA A 37 10.96 1.95 13.31
C ALA A 37 10.72 1.80 11.80
N ALA A 38 10.28 0.62 11.33
CA ALA A 38 9.94 0.37 9.94
C ALA A 38 8.91 1.36 9.40
N ALA A 39 7.88 1.69 10.20
CA ALA A 39 6.83 2.63 9.83
C ALA A 39 7.32 4.07 9.56
N GLN A 40 8.53 4.44 10.02
CA GLN A 40 9.17 5.74 9.76
C GLN A 40 9.84 5.78 8.39
N GLY A 41 10.08 4.63 7.76
CA GLY A 41 10.71 4.55 6.45
C GLY A 41 9.83 5.13 5.34
N PRO A 42 10.44 5.67 4.26
CA PRO A 42 9.69 6.12 3.09
C PRO A 42 9.15 4.91 2.33
N ARG A 43 7.87 4.96 1.97
CA ARG A 43 7.29 3.98 1.03
C ARG A 43 7.92 4.13 -0.34
N GLY A 44 7.88 3.10 -1.18
CA GLY A 44 8.46 3.13 -2.52
C GLY A 44 8.76 1.75 -3.07
N ALA A 45 9.77 1.68 -3.95
CA ALA A 45 10.22 0.44 -4.57
C ALA A 45 10.64 -0.65 -3.55
N ASN A 46 11.07 -0.23 -2.36
CA ASN A 46 11.51 -1.13 -1.29
C ASN A 46 10.45 -1.26 -0.19
N PRO A 47 10.37 -2.40 0.50
CA PRO A 47 9.50 -2.58 1.65
C PRO A 47 9.95 -1.73 2.84
N LEU A 48 9.03 -1.49 3.77
CA LEU A 48 9.32 -0.90 5.07
C LEU A 48 9.93 -1.98 5.97
N VAL A 49 11.20 -1.81 6.33
CA VAL A 49 11.92 -2.75 7.18
C VAL A 49 12.51 -2.04 8.38
N GLY A 50 12.38 -2.66 9.55
CA GLY A 50 12.99 -2.25 10.79
C GLY A 50 13.74 -3.42 11.45
N ALA A 51 14.79 -3.11 12.17
CA ALA A 51 15.62 -4.06 12.86
C ALA A 51 16.02 -3.55 14.26
N VAL A 52 16.11 -4.46 15.22
CA VAL A 52 16.57 -4.19 16.57
C VAL A 52 17.64 -5.21 16.95
N VAL A 53 18.78 -4.73 17.42
CA VAL A 53 19.82 -5.58 18.02
C VAL A 53 19.57 -5.70 19.51
N VAL A 54 19.55 -6.95 20.00
CA VAL A 54 19.31 -7.31 21.41
C VAL A 54 20.56 -8.00 21.97
N GLY A 55 21.05 -7.50 23.09
CA GLY A 55 22.20 -8.08 23.79
C GLY A 55 21.92 -9.47 24.36
N THR A 56 22.98 -10.17 24.77
CA THR A 56 22.88 -11.50 25.40
C THR A 56 22.12 -11.49 26.72
N ASP A 57 22.01 -10.34 27.36
CA ASP A 57 21.26 -10.09 28.59
C ASP A 57 19.81 -9.63 28.34
N GLY A 58 19.39 -9.57 27.07
CA GLY A 58 18.07 -9.10 26.65
C GLY A 58 17.95 -7.57 26.52
N THR A 59 19.04 -6.81 26.69
CA THR A 59 19.01 -5.36 26.55
C THR A 59 18.87 -4.94 25.09
N HIS A 60 18.11 -3.86 24.84
CA HIS A 60 17.99 -3.22 23.55
C HIS A 60 19.26 -2.41 23.25
N LEU A 61 20.07 -2.81 22.27
CA LEU A 61 21.35 -2.18 21.96
C LEU A 61 21.24 -1.08 20.90
N ALA A 62 20.47 -1.31 19.84
CA ALA A 62 20.25 -0.35 18.77
C ALA A 62 19.00 -0.68 17.95
N THR A 63 18.44 0.35 17.31
CA THR A 63 17.34 0.22 16.34
C THR A 63 17.77 0.82 15.01
N GLY A 64 17.48 0.13 13.92
CA GLY A 64 17.68 0.62 12.55
C GLY A 64 16.41 0.46 11.72
N TYR A 65 16.30 1.27 10.67
CA TYR A 65 15.25 1.12 9.66
C TYR A 65 15.75 1.58 8.29
N HIS A 66 15.11 1.09 7.23
CA HIS A 66 15.45 1.46 5.86
C HIS A 66 14.96 2.87 5.54
N ARG A 67 15.89 3.81 5.26
CA ARG A 67 15.59 5.22 4.97
C ARG A 67 15.39 5.54 3.50
N GLY A 68 15.19 4.51 2.67
CA GLY A 68 14.92 4.65 1.23
C GLY A 68 16.06 4.17 0.33
N ALA A 69 15.79 4.15 -0.96
CA ALA A 69 16.71 3.60 -1.96
C ALA A 69 18.10 4.26 -1.90
N GLY A 70 19.14 3.42 -1.83
CA GLY A 70 20.55 3.87 -1.74
C GLY A 70 21.07 4.11 -0.34
N THR A 71 20.23 3.96 0.70
CA THR A 71 20.66 3.98 2.11
C THR A 71 20.90 2.56 2.62
N ALA A 72 21.46 2.45 3.83
CA ALA A 72 21.62 1.18 4.51
C ALA A 72 20.28 0.48 4.73
N HIS A 73 20.26 -0.85 4.63
CA HIS A 73 19.11 -1.65 5.07
C HIS A 73 19.00 -1.60 6.61
N ALA A 74 17.83 -1.95 7.13
CA ALA A 74 17.52 -1.84 8.56
C ALA A 74 18.53 -2.57 9.44
N GLU A 75 18.97 -3.77 9.04
CA GLU A 75 19.94 -4.58 9.77
C GLU A 75 21.31 -3.89 9.79
N ALA A 76 21.79 -3.43 8.63
CA ALA A 76 23.07 -2.74 8.52
C ALA A 76 23.06 -1.42 9.28
N ASP A 77 21.94 -0.70 9.30
CA ASP A 77 21.74 0.53 10.07
C ASP A 77 21.80 0.23 11.58
N ALA A 78 21.05 -0.78 12.07
CA ALA A 78 21.07 -1.17 13.48
C ALA A 78 22.46 -1.64 13.94
N ILE A 79 23.13 -2.49 13.15
CA ILE A 79 24.48 -2.97 13.42
C ILE A 79 25.47 -1.78 13.46
N GLY A 80 25.36 -0.87 12.49
CA GLY A 80 26.20 0.32 12.41
C GLY A 80 26.06 1.23 13.63
N GLN A 81 24.84 1.50 14.07
CA GLN A 81 24.54 2.30 15.26
C GLN A 81 25.07 1.64 16.54
N ALA A 82 24.87 0.32 16.69
CA ALA A 82 25.37 -0.41 17.84
C ALA A 82 26.92 -0.37 17.91
N LYS A 83 27.62 -0.58 16.78
CA LYS A 83 29.08 -0.49 16.67
C LYS A 83 29.56 0.93 16.98
N ALA A 84 28.92 1.96 16.46
CA ALA A 84 29.26 3.36 16.74
C ALA A 84 29.11 3.73 18.22
N ALA A 85 28.15 3.08 18.92
CA ALA A 85 27.97 3.19 20.37
C ALA A 85 28.94 2.30 21.20
N GLY A 86 29.90 1.63 20.55
CA GLY A 86 30.87 0.76 21.22
C GLY A 86 30.30 -0.53 21.80
N ARG A 87 29.15 -0.99 21.29
CA ARG A 87 28.49 -2.21 21.77
C ARG A 87 29.13 -3.46 21.17
N ASP A 88 29.38 -4.47 22.03
CA ASP A 88 29.80 -5.80 21.58
C ASP A 88 28.54 -6.56 21.05
N LEU A 89 28.61 -7.04 19.81
CA LEU A 89 27.51 -7.74 19.18
C LEU A 89 27.71 -9.26 19.15
N ARG A 90 28.84 -9.75 19.63
CA ARG A 90 29.13 -11.20 19.63
C ARG A 90 28.17 -11.92 20.55
N GLY A 91 27.47 -12.92 19.99
CA GLY A 91 26.43 -13.66 20.71
C GLY A 91 25.09 -12.94 20.85
N ALA A 92 24.96 -11.70 20.36
CA ALA A 92 23.72 -10.96 20.36
C ALA A 92 22.66 -11.60 19.42
N ALA A 93 21.41 -11.14 19.57
CA ALA A 93 20.33 -11.43 18.65
C ALA A 93 20.00 -10.18 17.80
N ILE A 94 19.46 -10.39 16.58
CA ILE A 94 18.82 -9.34 15.79
C ILE A 94 17.39 -9.74 15.46
N VAL A 95 16.46 -8.81 15.66
CA VAL A 95 15.03 -8.97 15.39
C VAL A 95 14.66 -8.06 14.22
N VAL A 96 14.10 -8.62 13.15
CA VAL A 96 13.86 -7.92 11.87
C VAL A 96 12.42 -8.15 11.40
N THR A 97 11.79 -7.13 10.84
CA THR A 97 10.40 -7.24 10.35
C THR A 97 10.26 -8.03 9.04
N LEU A 98 11.36 -8.30 8.33
CA LEU A 98 11.42 -9.05 7.07
C LEU A 98 12.66 -9.94 7.06
N GLU A 99 12.65 -11.05 6.30
CA GLU A 99 13.83 -11.90 6.12
C GLU A 99 15.04 -11.07 5.67
N PRO A 100 16.22 -11.19 6.33
CA PRO A 100 17.43 -10.49 5.90
C PRO A 100 17.84 -10.87 4.47
N CYS A 101 18.12 -9.88 3.64
CA CYS A 101 18.44 -10.10 2.23
C CYS A 101 19.76 -10.84 2.02
N ASN A 102 19.85 -11.59 0.88
CA ASN A 102 21.02 -12.36 0.47
C ASN A 102 21.65 -11.88 -0.85
N HIS A 103 21.19 -10.78 -1.40
CA HIS A 103 21.70 -10.26 -2.67
C HIS A 103 22.69 -9.11 -2.47
N CYS A 104 23.66 -9.00 -3.38
CA CYS A 104 24.53 -7.84 -3.49
C CYS A 104 23.81 -6.75 -4.29
N GLY A 105 23.22 -5.79 -3.60
CA GLY A 105 22.68 -4.57 -4.20
C GLY A 105 23.72 -3.43 -4.15
N ARG A 106 23.26 -2.22 -3.86
CA ARG A 106 24.13 -1.05 -3.59
C ARG A 106 24.87 -1.18 -2.26
N THR A 107 24.35 -1.98 -1.34
CA THR A 107 24.95 -2.40 -0.08
C THR A 107 25.16 -3.91 -0.12
N GLY A 108 26.14 -4.45 0.63
CA GLY A 108 26.35 -5.89 0.72
C GLY A 108 25.14 -6.61 1.34
N PRO A 109 25.08 -7.97 1.24
CA PRO A 109 23.98 -8.76 1.80
C PRO A 109 23.84 -8.56 3.31
N CYS A 110 22.61 -8.36 3.80
CA CYS A 110 22.36 -8.23 5.24
C CYS A 110 22.73 -9.51 6.00
N ALA A 111 22.52 -10.68 5.40
CA ALA A 111 22.94 -11.94 5.99
C ALA A 111 24.44 -11.95 6.29
N GLN A 112 25.28 -11.46 5.36
CA GLN A 112 26.73 -11.38 5.58
C GLN A 112 27.09 -10.36 6.67
N ALA A 113 26.45 -9.19 6.68
CA ALA A 113 26.66 -8.17 7.70
C ALA A 113 26.35 -8.66 9.13
N ILE A 114 25.31 -9.50 9.26
CA ILE A 114 24.94 -10.15 10.52
C ILE A 114 26.01 -11.16 10.97
N ILE A 115 26.50 -11.99 10.05
CA ILE A 115 27.58 -12.97 10.31
C ILE A 115 28.86 -12.25 10.76
N ASP A 116 29.26 -11.20 10.01
CA ASP A 116 30.48 -10.42 10.28
C ASP A 116 30.41 -9.63 11.60
N ALA A 117 29.20 -9.36 12.08
CA ALA A 117 28.96 -8.73 13.38
C ALA A 117 29.07 -9.71 14.56
N GLY A 118 29.15 -11.04 14.28
CA GLY A 118 29.18 -12.09 15.31
C GLY A 118 27.83 -12.32 16.00
N ILE A 119 26.74 -11.88 15.39
CA ILE A 119 25.37 -12.12 15.86
C ILE A 119 25.05 -13.60 15.66
N THR A 120 24.49 -14.26 16.69
CA THR A 120 24.26 -15.72 16.68
C THR A 120 22.80 -16.12 16.64
N ASP A 121 21.89 -15.17 16.78
CA ASP A 121 20.44 -15.41 16.73
C ASP A 121 19.74 -14.36 15.84
N VAL A 122 18.94 -14.82 14.89
CA VAL A 122 18.13 -13.99 14.00
C VAL A 122 16.68 -14.38 14.16
N ILE A 123 15.84 -13.39 14.42
CA ILE A 123 14.39 -13.55 14.49
C ILE A 123 13.78 -12.59 13.45
N TYR A 124 13.02 -13.14 12.50
CA TYR A 124 12.32 -12.29 11.54
C TYR A 124 10.82 -12.60 11.49
N ALA A 125 10.02 -11.60 11.03
CA ALA A 125 8.58 -11.73 11.03
C ALA A 125 8.08 -12.56 9.86
N VAL A 126 8.43 -12.19 8.61
CA VAL A 126 7.94 -12.80 7.38
C VAL A 126 9.06 -13.02 6.37
N ASP A 127 8.91 -14.02 5.51
CA ASP A 127 9.84 -14.31 4.42
C ASP A 127 9.79 -13.19 3.35
N ASP A 128 10.91 -12.93 2.67
CA ASP A 128 10.94 -11.97 1.56
C ASP A 128 10.43 -12.66 0.28
N PRO A 129 9.31 -12.20 -0.33
CA PRO A 129 8.76 -12.79 -1.54
C PRO A 129 9.54 -12.39 -2.81
N HIS A 130 10.52 -11.49 -2.71
CA HIS A 130 11.26 -11.01 -3.84
C HIS A 130 12.44 -11.93 -4.14
N ASP A 131 12.31 -12.82 -5.13
CA ASP A 131 13.32 -13.84 -5.50
C ASP A 131 14.78 -13.38 -5.46
N PRO A 132 15.16 -12.19 -5.95
CA PRO A 132 16.55 -11.74 -5.87
C PRO A 132 17.05 -11.46 -4.46
N ALA A 133 16.16 -11.19 -3.49
CA ALA A 133 16.51 -10.83 -2.12
C ALA A 133 16.39 -12.00 -1.14
N ALA A 134 15.58 -13.00 -1.46
CA ALA A 134 15.29 -14.16 -0.62
C ALA A 134 16.52 -15.04 -0.34
N GLY A 135 16.43 -15.90 0.67
CA GLY A 135 17.43 -16.91 0.99
C GLY A 135 18.46 -16.51 2.02
N GLY A 136 18.32 -15.34 2.65
CA GLY A 136 19.19 -14.93 3.75
C GLY A 136 19.13 -15.87 4.95
N ALA A 137 17.95 -16.38 5.26
CA ALA A 137 17.76 -17.38 6.33
C ALA A 137 18.56 -18.68 6.07
N VAL A 138 18.65 -19.11 4.81
CA VAL A 138 19.45 -20.30 4.43
C VAL A 138 20.94 -20.03 4.65
N THR A 139 21.44 -18.89 4.19
CA THR A 139 22.85 -18.46 4.35
C THR A 139 23.22 -18.33 5.81
N LEU A 140 22.37 -17.72 6.63
CA LEU A 140 22.58 -17.57 8.08
C LEU A 140 22.65 -18.92 8.78
N ARG A 141 21.72 -19.85 8.49
CA ARG A 141 21.75 -21.20 9.06
C ARG A 141 23.02 -21.97 8.66
N ALA A 142 23.44 -21.86 7.39
CA ALA A 142 24.68 -22.48 6.92
C ALA A 142 25.93 -21.95 7.64
N ALA A 143 25.91 -20.70 8.09
CA ALA A 143 26.95 -20.09 8.90
C ALA A 143 26.85 -20.42 10.42
N GLY A 144 25.89 -21.25 10.84
CA GLY A 144 25.70 -21.63 12.24
C GLY A 144 24.88 -20.63 13.06
N VAL A 145 24.25 -19.63 12.43
CA VAL A 145 23.36 -18.69 13.10
C VAL A 145 22.01 -19.37 13.35
N ARG A 146 21.47 -19.25 14.56
CA ARG A 146 20.12 -19.70 14.87
C ARG A 146 19.10 -18.75 14.22
N VAL A 147 18.19 -19.30 13.39
CA VAL A 147 17.20 -18.50 12.66
C VAL A 147 15.79 -18.98 12.99
N ARG A 148 14.96 -18.08 13.50
CA ARG A 148 13.54 -18.28 13.82
C ARG A 148 12.69 -17.24 13.06
N SER A 149 11.48 -17.62 12.65
CA SER A 149 10.57 -16.75 11.91
C SER A 149 9.15 -16.78 12.49
N GLY A 150 8.30 -15.85 12.06
CA GLY A 150 6.88 -15.80 12.40
C GLY A 150 6.53 -14.89 13.57
N LEU A 151 7.48 -14.22 14.22
CA LEU A 151 7.18 -13.29 15.30
C LEU A 151 6.45 -12.05 14.78
N ALA A 152 5.21 -11.85 15.21
CA ALA A 152 4.32 -10.76 14.79
C ALA A 152 4.13 -10.68 13.25
N ALA A 153 4.08 -11.85 12.59
CA ALA A 153 3.98 -11.94 11.13
C ALA A 153 2.80 -11.15 10.55
N GLU A 154 1.64 -11.22 11.18
CA GLU A 154 0.43 -10.48 10.74
C GLU A 154 0.68 -8.97 10.71
N ALA A 155 1.28 -8.40 11.77
CA ALA A 155 1.58 -6.97 11.83
C ALA A 155 2.62 -6.54 10.77
N ALA A 156 3.61 -7.40 10.48
CA ALA A 156 4.60 -7.14 9.44
C ALA A 156 4.01 -7.22 8.03
N LEU A 157 3.09 -8.16 7.79
CA LEU A 157 2.32 -8.25 6.56
C LEU A 157 1.43 -7.02 6.36
N ASP A 158 0.70 -6.58 7.38
CA ASP A 158 -0.15 -5.40 7.31
C ASP A 158 0.65 -4.13 7.00
N LEU A 159 1.82 -3.97 7.63
CA LEU A 159 2.71 -2.84 7.40
C LEU A 159 3.11 -2.72 5.91
N ASN A 160 3.36 -3.86 5.26
CA ASN A 160 3.85 -3.96 3.89
C ASN A 160 2.81 -4.50 2.89
N ARG A 161 1.54 -4.66 3.26
CA ARG A 161 0.49 -5.30 2.45
C ARG A 161 0.49 -4.81 1.00
N ARG A 162 0.44 -3.49 0.79
CA ARG A 162 0.40 -2.90 -0.55
C ARG A 162 1.66 -3.18 -1.37
N TRP A 163 2.81 -3.26 -0.70
CA TRP A 163 4.07 -3.61 -1.36
C TRP A 163 4.10 -5.09 -1.75
N PHE A 164 3.69 -5.99 -0.87
CA PHE A 164 3.59 -7.42 -1.16
C PHE A 164 2.62 -7.69 -2.31
N ASP A 165 1.44 -7.07 -2.28
CA ASP A 165 0.44 -7.21 -3.34
C ASP A 165 0.98 -6.70 -4.68
N ALA A 166 1.68 -5.56 -4.69
CA ALA A 166 2.28 -5.01 -5.90
C ALA A 166 3.37 -5.91 -6.49
N VAL A 167 4.22 -6.49 -5.65
CA VAL A 167 5.29 -7.41 -6.09
C VAL A 167 4.69 -8.70 -6.64
N ALA A 168 3.72 -9.29 -5.95
CA ALA A 168 3.02 -10.51 -6.37
C ALA A 168 2.26 -10.30 -7.70
N ALA A 169 1.58 -9.17 -7.86
CA ALA A 169 0.82 -8.84 -9.06
C ALA A 169 1.71 -8.31 -10.21
N LYS A 170 2.98 -7.99 -9.94
CA LYS A 170 3.92 -7.34 -10.88
C LYS A 170 3.36 -6.04 -11.48
N ARG A 171 2.57 -5.31 -10.71
CA ARG A 171 2.02 -3.99 -11.02
C ARG A 171 1.88 -3.17 -9.74
N PRO A 172 1.78 -1.82 -9.82
CA PRO A 172 1.45 -1.04 -8.63
C PRO A 172 0.15 -1.50 -7.97
N PHE A 173 0.11 -1.48 -6.65
CA PHE A 173 -1.14 -1.50 -5.89
C PHE A 173 -1.88 -0.19 -6.17
N VAL A 174 -3.16 -0.27 -6.53
CA VAL A 174 -3.95 0.87 -6.98
C VAL A 174 -4.99 1.25 -5.94
N THR A 175 -4.82 2.41 -5.32
CA THR A 175 -5.86 3.10 -4.55
C THR A 175 -6.62 4.05 -5.45
N LEU A 176 -7.90 3.83 -5.66
CA LEU A 176 -8.78 4.79 -6.32
C LEU A 176 -9.32 5.77 -5.27
N HIS A 177 -9.12 7.05 -5.50
CA HIS A 177 -9.55 8.13 -4.60
C HIS A 177 -10.67 8.94 -5.25
N ILE A 178 -11.81 9.06 -4.57
CA ILE A 178 -12.97 9.84 -5.02
C ILE A 178 -13.38 10.82 -3.92
N ALA A 179 -13.48 12.10 -4.25
CA ALA A 179 -14.12 13.11 -3.42
C ALA A 179 -15.41 13.55 -4.12
N GLN A 180 -16.56 13.28 -3.52
CA GLN A 180 -17.87 13.49 -4.16
C GLN A 180 -18.93 13.99 -3.18
N THR A 181 -19.99 14.55 -3.76
CA THR A 181 -21.22 14.89 -3.05
C THR A 181 -22.05 13.64 -2.74
N LEU A 182 -23.09 13.77 -1.90
CA LEU A 182 -24.00 12.69 -1.54
C LEU A 182 -24.75 12.11 -2.78
N ASP A 183 -24.96 12.90 -3.81
CA ASP A 183 -25.53 12.49 -5.10
C ASP A 183 -24.46 12.20 -6.17
N SER A 184 -23.25 11.82 -5.74
CA SER A 184 -22.15 11.33 -6.58
C SER A 184 -21.68 12.33 -7.64
N ARG A 185 -21.54 13.62 -7.31
CA ARG A 185 -20.97 14.64 -8.18
C ARG A 185 -19.57 15.05 -7.70
N ILE A 186 -18.65 15.21 -8.65
CA ILE A 186 -17.29 15.70 -8.41
C ILE A 186 -17.11 17.16 -8.82
N ALA A 187 -18.06 17.73 -9.55
CA ALA A 187 -18.12 19.14 -9.92
C ALA A 187 -19.56 19.56 -10.21
N ALA A 188 -19.89 20.83 -10.02
CA ALA A 188 -21.14 21.45 -10.44
C ALA A 188 -21.22 21.57 -11.97
N SER A 189 -22.38 21.95 -12.51
CA SER A 189 -22.60 22.07 -13.95
C SER A 189 -21.80 23.18 -14.63
N ASP A 190 -21.37 24.19 -13.86
CA ASP A 190 -20.47 25.25 -14.32
C ASP A 190 -18.98 24.86 -14.25
N GLY A 191 -18.67 23.65 -13.79
CA GLY A 191 -17.30 23.13 -13.64
C GLY A 191 -16.67 23.44 -12.28
N THR A 192 -17.32 24.19 -11.39
CA THR A 192 -16.76 24.43 -10.05
C THR A 192 -16.76 23.17 -9.21
N SER A 193 -15.62 22.86 -8.56
CA SER A 193 -15.41 21.67 -7.71
C SER A 193 -14.81 21.99 -6.34
N GLN A 194 -14.25 23.18 -6.17
CA GLN A 194 -13.55 23.59 -4.95
C GLN A 194 -14.46 24.41 -4.03
N TRP A 195 -14.71 24.04 -2.78
CA TRP A 195 -14.30 22.77 -2.16
C TRP A 195 -15.54 21.95 -1.79
N ILE A 196 -15.70 20.79 -2.41
CA ILE A 196 -16.75 19.83 -2.04
C ILE A 196 -16.43 19.26 -0.66
N SER A 197 -15.17 18.87 -0.44
CA SER A 197 -14.70 18.22 0.79
C SER A 197 -14.42 19.22 1.91
N SER A 198 -14.55 18.76 3.15
CA SER A 198 -14.20 19.49 4.36
C SER A 198 -12.67 19.69 4.50
N PRO A 199 -12.22 20.67 5.30
CA PRO A 199 -10.80 20.85 5.60
C PRO A 199 -10.15 19.57 6.19
N GLU A 200 -10.86 18.83 7.01
CA GLU A 200 -10.38 17.58 7.63
C GLU A 200 -10.17 16.49 6.57
N SER A 201 -11.09 16.37 5.60
CA SER A 201 -10.94 15.47 4.46
C SER A 201 -9.76 15.84 3.58
N LEU A 202 -9.53 17.13 3.35
CA LEU A 202 -8.38 17.63 2.60
C LEU A 202 -7.06 17.30 3.32
N ALA A 203 -7.02 17.48 4.65
CA ALA A 203 -5.84 17.14 5.45
C ALA A 203 -5.53 15.64 5.41
N ASP A 204 -6.55 14.78 5.52
CA ASP A 204 -6.41 13.33 5.40
C ASP A 204 -5.91 12.92 4.01
N ASN A 205 -6.44 13.53 2.94
CA ASN A 205 -5.95 13.31 1.57
C ASN A 205 -4.47 13.71 1.41
N HIS A 206 -4.05 14.85 1.99
CA HIS A 206 -2.64 15.24 1.97
C HIS A 206 -1.74 14.27 2.74
N ALA A 207 -2.19 13.75 3.89
CA ALA A 207 -1.48 12.70 4.62
C ALA A 207 -1.38 11.40 3.80
N LEU A 208 -2.43 11.05 3.04
CA LEU A 208 -2.42 9.90 2.13
C LEU A 208 -1.39 10.10 1.00
N ARG A 209 -1.35 11.30 0.38
CA ARG A 209 -0.37 11.65 -0.67
C ARG A 209 1.09 11.52 -0.18
N GLY A 210 1.36 11.78 1.09
CA GLY A 210 2.69 11.57 1.69
C GLY A 210 3.08 10.09 1.84
N ARG A 211 2.15 9.16 1.65
CA ARG A 211 2.34 7.71 1.85
C ARG A 211 2.30 6.88 0.58
N ILE A 212 2.08 7.49 -0.57
CA ILE A 212 2.05 6.82 -1.88
C ILE A 212 3.33 7.11 -2.66
N ASP A 213 3.58 6.31 -3.70
CA ASP A 213 4.74 6.51 -4.58
C ASP A 213 4.42 7.42 -5.75
N ALA A 214 3.21 7.28 -6.30
CA ALA A 214 2.75 8.08 -7.43
C ALA A 214 1.27 8.44 -7.28
N ILE A 215 0.91 9.60 -7.86
CA ILE A 215 -0.46 10.05 -8.03
C ILE A 215 -0.73 10.23 -9.52
N LEU A 216 -1.85 9.68 -10.00
CA LEU A 216 -2.20 9.70 -11.41
C LEU A 216 -3.49 10.47 -11.66
N VAL A 217 -3.45 11.36 -12.64
CA VAL A 217 -4.60 12.09 -13.18
C VAL A 217 -4.62 12.02 -14.70
N GLY A 218 -5.77 12.33 -15.30
CA GLY A 218 -5.87 12.50 -16.75
C GLY A 218 -5.37 13.87 -17.23
N THR A 219 -4.95 13.96 -18.50
CA THR A 219 -4.56 15.26 -19.10
C THR A 219 -5.65 16.32 -19.02
N GLN A 220 -6.94 15.92 -19.02
CA GLN A 220 -8.06 16.86 -18.90
C GLN A 220 -8.05 17.56 -17.53
N THR A 221 -7.80 16.82 -16.44
CA THR A 221 -7.69 17.37 -15.08
C THR A 221 -6.55 18.40 -15.00
N VAL A 222 -5.40 18.11 -15.62
CA VAL A 222 -4.28 19.07 -15.65
C VAL A 222 -4.68 20.35 -16.37
N LEU A 223 -5.36 20.25 -17.51
CA LEU A 223 -5.73 21.39 -18.35
C LEU A 223 -6.86 22.25 -17.76
N ILE A 224 -7.76 21.67 -16.98
CA ILE A 224 -8.91 22.40 -16.38
C ILE A 224 -8.55 22.90 -14.98
N ASP A 225 -8.06 22.02 -14.11
CA ASP A 225 -7.92 22.27 -12.68
C ASP A 225 -6.53 22.79 -12.31
N ASN A 226 -5.55 22.69 -13.22
CA ASN A 226 -4.14 23.04 -13.02
C ASN A 226 -3.61 22.62 -11.63
N PRO A 227 -3.71 21.33 -11.24
CA PRO A 227 -3.46 20.88 -9.90
C PRO A 227 -1.96 20.75 -9.63
N ARG A 228 -1.55 20.95 -8.38
CA ARG A 228 -0.15 20.68 -7.94
C ARG A 228 0.09 19.23 -7.55
N LEU A 229 -0.91 18.50 -7.07
CA LEU A 229 -0.88 17.11 -6.61
C LEU A 229 0.23 16.81 -5.58
N THR A 230 0.55 17.77 -4.73
CA THR A 230 1.56 17.66 -3.68
C THR A 230 0.97 17.17 -2.36
N ALA A 231 1.78 16.46 -1.56
CA ALA A 231 1.52 16.28 -0.13
C ALA A 231 1.84 17.59 0.60
N ARG A 232 0.95 18.03 1.52
CA ARG A 232 1.08 19.31 2.21
C ARG A 232 0.76 19.17 3.70
N ASN A 233 1.38 20.03 4.50
CA ASN A 233 1.04 20.24 5.91
C ASN A 233 -0.24 21.09 6.07
N ALA A 234 -0.59 21.37 7.33
CA ALA A 234 -1.75 22.19 7.68
C ALA A 234 -1.64 23.63 7.19
N ASP A 235 -0.44 24.14 6.97
CA ASP A 235 -0.17 25.49 6.46
C ASP A 235 -0.23 25.56 4.92
N GLY A 236 -0.49 24.42 4.26
CA GLY A 236 -0.57 24.30 2.80
C GLY A 236 0.79 24.25 2.10
N GLU A 237 1.89 24.11 2.85
CA GLU A 237 3.23 23.97 2.32
C GLU A 237 3.53 22.50 1.98
N ALA A 238 4.33 22.27 0.94
CA ALA A 238 4.77 20.92 0.58
C ALA A 238 5.61 20.32 1.71
N GLU A 239 5.23 19.15 2.20
CA GLU A 239 5.90 18.48 3.31
C GLU A 239 6.23 17.03 2.99
N GLY A 240 7.37 16.58 3.49
CA GLY A 240 7.84 15.21 3.37
C GLY A 240 8.14 14.75 1.95
N LYS A 241 8.08 13.44 1.73
CA LYS A 241 8.27 12.84 0.42
C LYS A 241 7.10 13.23 -0.51
N GLN A 242 7.42 13.80 -1.66
CA GLN A 242 6.43 14.12 -2.69
C GLN A 242 6.22 12.91 -3.61
N PRO A 243 4.96 12.58 -3.98
CA PRO A 243 4.70 11.52 -4.95
C PRO A 243 5.15 11.91 -6.36
N LEU A 244 5.50 10.92 -7.18
CA LEU A 244 5.62 11.08 -8.62
C LEU A 244 4.25 11.49 -9.19
N ARG A 245 4.17 12.59 -9.93
CA ARG A 245 2.93 13.04 -10.57
C ARG A 245 2.84 12.45 -11.97
N ALA A 246 1.96 11.48 -12.15
CA ALA A 246 1.73 10.81 -13.42
C ALA A 246 0.52 11.43 -14.13
N VAL A 247 0.67 11.72 -15.42
CA VAL A 247 -0.40 12.28 -16.26
C VAL A 247 -0.68 11.34 -17.41
N MET A 248 -1.88 10.74 -17.45
CA MET A 248 -2.27 9.77 -18.45
C MET A 248 -3.08 10.41 -19.58
N GLY A 249 -2.66 10.17 -20.83
CA GLY A 249 -3.33 10.64 -22.03
C GLY A 249 -2.37 11.16 -23.09
N TYR A 250 -2.86 11.38 -24.30
CA TYR A 250 -2.03 11.76 -25.45
C TYR A 250 -1.77 13.27 -25.59
N ARG A 251 -2.55 14.11 -24.89
CA ARG A 251 -2.34 15.58 -24.94
C ARG A 251 -1.13 15.95 -24.12
N GLY A 252 -0.32 16.88 -24.64
CA GLY A 252 0.84 17.42 -23.90
C GLY A 252 0.42 18.14 -22.62
N ILE A 253 1.34 18.19 -21.68
CA ILE A 253 1.23 18.97 -20.44
C ILE A 253 1.83 20.35 -20.75
N PRO A 254 1.14 21.47 -20.49
CA PRO A 254 1.72 22.80 -20.65
C PRO A 254 2.97 22.98 -19.77
N ASP A 255 3.99 23.66 -20.29
CA ASP A 255 5.26 23.86 -19.57
C ASP A 255 5.08 24.68 -18.27
N ASP A 256 4.06 25.55 -18.22
CA ASP A 256 3.71 26.38 -17.07
C ASP A 256 2.69 25.73 -16.13
N ALA A 257 2.31 24.47 -16.38
CA ALA A 257 1.34 23.79 -15.53
C ALA A 257 1.88 23.58 -14.11
N ALA A 258 1.04 23.86 -13.11
CA ALA A 258 1.40 23.80 -11.69
C ALA A 258 1.85 22.39 -11.23
N ILE A 259 1.50 21.37 -12.00
CA ILE A 259 1.87 19.97 -11.74
C ILE A 259 3.38 19.74 -11.81
N HIS A 260 4.14 20.56 -12.56
CA HIS A 260 5.60 20.43 -12.64
C HIS A 260 6.27 20.67 -11.29
N GLY A 261 5.72 21.58 -10.46
CA GLY A 261 6.30 21.93 -9.16
C GLY A 261 7.75 22.40 -9.29
N ALA A 262 8.43 22.59 -8.16
CA ALA A 262 9.84 22.99 -8.13
C ALA A 262 10.80 21.79 -8.37
N ASP A 263 10.33 20.59 -8.13
CA ASP A 263 11.11 19.33 -8.22
C ASP A 263 11.05 18.65 -9.60
N GLY A 264 10.18 19.11 -10.50
CA GLY A 264 10.01 18.54 -11.84
C GLY A 264 9.62 17.05 -11.88
N ASN A 265 9.17 16.48 -10.76
CA ASN A 265 8.91 15.05 -10.61
C ASN A 265 7.58 14.65 -11.29
N VAL A 266 7.51 14.76 -12.60
CA VAL A 266 6.34 14.50 -13.44
C VAL A 266 6.66 13.45 -14.50
N LEU A 267 5.75 12.51 -14.72
CA LEU A 267 5.81 11.50 -15.77
C LEU A 267 4.57 11.60 -16.66
N HIS A 268 4.78 11.87 -17.95
CA HIS A 268 3.70 11.82 -18.93
C HIS A 268 3.59 10.41 -19.53
N LEU A 269 2.43 9.78 -19.31
CA LEU A 269 2.08 8.46 -19.83
C LEU A 269 1.22 8.64 -21.09
N ALA A 270 1.83 8.54 -22.26
CA ALA A 270 1.18 8.74 -23.57
C ALA A 270 0.32 7.52 -23.94
N THR A 271 -0.63 7.17 -23.08
CA THR A 271 -1.57 6.04 -23.25
C THR A 271 -2.96 6.38 -22.69
N ARG A 272 -3.96 5.60 -23.07
CA ARG A 272 -5.30 5.55 -22.47
C ARG A 272 -5.62 4.18 -21.87
N ASP A 273 -4.70 3.22 -22.02
CA ASP A 273 -4.84 1.89 -21.43
C ASP A 273 -4.29 1.92 -19.99
N PRO A 274 -5.13 1.66 -18.95
CA PRO A 274 -4.68 1.59 -17.58
C PRO A 274 -3.61 0.53 -17.34
N ARG A 275 -3.62 -0.59 -18.07
CA ARG A 275 -2.62 -1.66 -17.91
C ARG A 275 -1.25 -1.20 -18.36
N GLU A 276 -1.17 -0.59 -19.54
CA GLU A 276 0.08 -0.02 -20.06
C GLU A 276 0.63 1.08 -19.13
N ALA A 277 -0.26 1.91 -18.57
CA ALA A 277 0.13 2.92 -17.59
C ALA A 277 0.74 2.28 -16.32
N LEU A 278 0.13 1.21 -15.80
CA LEU A 278 0.64 0.48 -14.63
C LEU A 278 1.99 -0.19 -14.92
N ASP A 279 2.19 -0.78 -16.10
CA ASP A 279 3.45 -1.41 -16.49
C ASP A 279 4.59 -0.38 -16.51
N GLN A 280 4.35 0.80 -17.11
CA GLN A 280 5.32 1.90 -17.13
C GLN A 280 5.64 2.39 -15.71
N LEU A 281 4.65 2.58 -14.87
CA LEU A 281 4.83 3.01 -13.48
C LEU A 281 5.58 1.97 -12.64
N PHE A 282 5.28 0.68 -12.81
CA PHE A 282 5.98 -0.40 -12.11
C PHE A 282 7.46 -0.45 -12.49
N ALA A 283 7.78 -0.26 -13.78
CA ALA A 283 9.15 -0.16 -14.27
C ALA A 283 9.90 1.05 -13.68
N HIS A 284 9.18 2.16 -13.37
CA HIS A 284 9.72 3.32 -12.66
C HIS A 284 9.86 3.11 -11.14
N GLY A 285 9.61 1.91 -10.62
CA GLY A 285 9.73 1.59 -9.20
C GLY A 285 8.51 1.95 -8.35
N VAL A 286 7.39 2.37 -8.96
CA VAL A 286 6.13 2.63 -8.25
C VAL A 286 5.54 1.30 -7.77
N ARG A 287 5.20 1.22 -6.49
CA ARG A 287 4.55 0.07 -5.87
C ARG A 287 3.17 0.42 -5.31
N HIS A 288 2.94 1.69 -5.00
CA HIS A 288 1.64 2.20 -4.58
C HIS A 288 1.24 3.43 -5.40
N LEU A 289 0.21 3.28 -6.21
CA LEU A 289 -0.38 4.32 -7.05
C LEU A 289 -1.71 4.78 -6.46
N MET A 290 -1.90 6.09 -6.35
CA MET A 290 -3.21 6.69 -6.14
C MET A 290 -3.74 7.30 -7.43
N VAL A 291 -4.95 6.93 -7.84
CA VAL A 291 -5.64 7.50 -8.99
C VAL A 291 -6.68 8.49 -8.48
N GLU A 292 -6.47 9.78 -8.77
CA GLU A 292 -7.32 10.89 -8.26
C GLU A 292 -8.20 11.53 -9.33
N GLY A 293 -8.18 11.11 -10.56
CA GLY A 293 -8.85 12.01 -11.28
C GLY A 293 -9.42 11.98 -12.63
N GLY A 294 -10.55 12.67 -12.76
CA GLY A 294 -11.46 12.70 -13.88
C GLY A 294 -12.24 11.39 -13.99
N SER A 295 -13.58 11.50 -14.04
CA SER A 295 -14.49 10.33 -14.10
C SER A 295 -14.04 9.27 -15.12
N ARG A 296 -13.54 9.69 -16.28
CA ARG A 296 -13.05 8.76 -17.32
C ARG A 296 -11.89 7.88 -16.89
N ILE A 297 -10.91 8.46 -16.15
CA ILE A 297 -9.76 7.70 -15.66
C ILE A 297 -10.22 6.76 -14.55
N LEU A 298 -11.00 7.25 -13.58
CA LEU A 298 -11.56 6.44 -12.51
C LEU A 298 -12.34 5.23 -13.07
N SER A 299 -13.24 5.50 -14.02
CA SER A 299 -14.06 4.46 -14.66
C SER A 299 -13.24 3.48 -15.49
N ALA A 300 -12.17 3.93 -16.17
CA ALA A 300 -11.30 3.05 -16.94
C ALA A 300 -10.57 2.04 -16.02
N PHE A 301 -10.07 2.48 -14.87
CA PHE A 301 -9.43 1.58 -13.89
C PHE A 301 -10.43 0.60 -13.28
N LEU A 302 -11.64 1.05 -12.93
CA LEU A 302 -12.71 0.18 -12.42
C LEU A 302 -13.16 -0.84 -13.47
N ALA A 303 -13.45 -0.41 -14.70
CA ALA A 303 -13.88 -1.29 -15.78
C ALA A 303 -12.81 -2.34 -16.15
N ALA A 304 -11.52 -1.99 -16.01
CA ALA A 304 -10.41 -2.91 -16.23
C ALA A 304 -10.16 -3.90 -15.07
N GLY A 305 -10.85 -3.74 -13.92
CA GLY A 305 -10.63 -4.55 -12.71
C GLY A 305 -9.24 -4.36 -12.10
N LEU A 306 -8.71 -3.13 -12.13
CA LEU A 306 -7.34 -2.81 -11.73
C LEU A 306 -7.28 -2.01 -10.43
N VAL A 307 -8.36 -1.94 -9.67
CA VAL A 307 -8.44 -1.21 -8.40
C VAL A 307 -8.36 -2.20 -7.24
N ASP A 308 -7.39 -2.01 -6.36
CA ASP A 308 -7.16 -2.85 -5.19
C ASP A 308 -7.78 -2.26 -3.92
N GLU A 309 -7.97 -0.94 -3.90
CA GLU A 309 -8.50 -0.18 -2.76
C GLU A 309 -9.31 1.01 -3.26
N LEU A 310 -10.45 1.29 -2.62
CA LEU A 310 -11.29 2.43 -2.93
C LEU A 310 -11.45 3.29 -1.67
N ILE A 311 -11.04 4.56 -1.77
CA ILE A 311 -11.23 5.56 -0.73
C ILE A 311 -12.18 6.63 -1.27
N VAL A 312 -13.34 6.79 -0.60
CA VAL A 312 -14.36 7.76 -0.98
C VAL A 312 -14.54 8.77 0.14
N TYR A 313 -14.37 10.06 -0.17
CA TYR A 313 -14.80 11.16 0.69
C TYR A 313 -16.17 11.61 0.23
N LEU A 314 -17.14 11.46 1.09
CA LEU A 314 -18.55 11.74 0.83
C LEU A 314 -18.98 12.99 1.59
N ALA A 315 -19.14 14.09 0.87
CA ALA A 315 -19.66 15.33 1.46
C ALA A 315 -21.19 15.30 1.55
N PRO A 316 -21.80 15.76 2.65
CA PRO A 316 -23.26 15.83 2.83
C PRO A 316 -23.85 17.01 2.05
N THR A 317 -23.59 17.06 0.75
CA THR A 317 -24.01 18.12 -0.16
C THR A 317 -24.68 17.49 -1.37
N LEU A 318 -25.68 18.17 -1.94
CA LEU A 318 -26.38 17.76 -3.16
C LEU A 318 -26.18 18.84 -4.22
N LEU A 319 -25.82 18.43 -5.42
CA LEU A 319 -25.71 19.32 -6.60
C LEU A 319 -26.82 19.07 -7.63
N GLY A 320 -27.43 17.89 -7.67
CA GLY A 320 -28.48 17.50 -8.60
C GLY A 320 -27.96 17.27 -10.03
N SER A 321 -27.18 18.21 -10.56
CA SER A 321 -26.53 18.13 -11.87
C SER A 321 -25.03 18.38 -11.76
N GLY A 322 -24.30 18.20 -12.85
CA GLY A 322 -22.85 18.38 -12.89
C GLY A 322 -22.12 17.07 -13.27
N THR A 323 -20.79 17.07 -13.11
CA THR A 323 -19.96 15.93 -13.50
C THR A 323 -20.14 14.79 -12.51
N ALA A 324 -20.53 13.62 -13.01
CA ALA A 324 -20.62 12.40 -12.20
C ALA A 324 -19.22 11.93 -11.78
N ALA A 325 -19.11 11.28 -10.62
CA ALA A 325 -17.86 10.70 -10.13
C ALA A 325 -17.35 9.58 -11.05
N LEU A 326 -18.24 8.83 -11.63
CA LEU A 326 -17.95 7.73 -12.56
C LEU A 326 -18.75 7.89 -13.84
N ASP A 327 -18.14 7.53 -14.96
CA ASP A 327 -18.81 7.31 -16.24
C ASP A 327 -19.43 5.90 -16.28
N ASP A 328 -20.03 5.52 -17.41
CA ASP A 328 -20.56 4.18 -17.62
C ASP A 328 -19.47 3.11 -17.50
N LEU A 329 -19.69 2.12 -16.63
CA LEU A 329 -18.81 0.97 -16.43
C LEU A 329 -19.19 -0.24 -17.31
N GLY A 330 -20.20 -0.12 -18.16
CA GLY A 330 -20.71 -1.20 -19.00
C GLY A 330 -21.48 -2.27 -18.21
N ILE A 331 -21.91 -2.00 -16.98
CA ILE A 331 -22.67 -2.92 -16.13
C ILE A 331 -24.14 -2.77 -16.47
N THR A 332 -24.75 -3.84 -17.00
CA THR A 332 -26.16 -3.82 -17.46
C THR A 332 -27.12 -4.51 -16.51
N THR A 333 -26.64 -5.38 -15.64
CA THR A 333 -27.47 -6.08 -14.66
C THR A 333 -26.91 -5.97 -13.24
N LEU A 334 -27.76 -6.10 -12.23
CA LEU A 334 -27.32 -6.13 -10.84
C LEU A 334 -26.44 -7.35 -10.51
N ALA A 335 -26.56 -8.41 -11.29
CA ALA A 335 -25.74 -9.61 -11.16
C ALA A 335 -24.27 -9.33 -11.53
N ASP A 336 -24.04 -8.45 -12.49
CA ASP A 336 -22.70 -8.04 -12.98
C ASP A 336 -22.09 -6.92 -12.16
N ALA A 337 -22.82 -6.40 -11.15
CA ALA A 337 -22.34 -5.28 -10.33
C ALA A 337 -21.02 -5.62 -9.64
N GLN A 338 -20.05 -4.71 -9.70
CA GLN A 338 -18.83 -4.80 -8.92
C GLN A 338 -19.20 -4.67 -7.44
N ARG A 339 -18.75 -5.64 -6.63
CA ARG A 339 -19.03 -5.66 -5.21
C ARG A 339 -17.78 -5.31 -4.42
N TRP A 340 -17.99 -4.52 -3.40
CA TRP A 340 -16.95 -4.03 -2.50
C TRP A 340 -17.31 -4.39 -1.07
N GLU A 341 -16.32 -4.66 -0.25
CA GLU A 341 -16.48 -4.89 1.18
C GLU A 341 -15.69 -3.86 1.99
N TRP A 342 -16.12 -3.64 3.23
CA TRP A 342 -15.47 -2.70 4.11
C TRP A 342 -14.06 -3.17 4.46
N ASP A 343 -13.05 -2.30 4.31
CA ASP A 343 -11.69 -2.57 4.75
C ASP A 343 -11.45 -1.92 6.11
N PRO A 344 -11.37 -2.69 7.23
CA PRO A 344 -11.12 -2.15 8.55
C PRO A 344 -9.67 -1.71 8.76
N ALA A 345 -8.76 -2.06 7.85
CA ALA A 345 -7.37 -1.59 7.90
C ALA A 345 -7.33 -0.05 7.86
N SER A 346 -6.33 0.56 8.48
CA SER A 346 -6.14 2.04 8.48
C SER A 346 -7.14 2.86 9.32
N GLY A 347 -7.54 2.35 10.49
CA GLY A 347 -8.28 3.16 11.47
C GLY A 347 -9.80 3.12 11.36
N GLY A 348 -10.33 2.18 10.57
CA GLY A 348 -11.76 1.92 10.42
C GLY A 348 -12.27 2.16 9.01
N ALA A 349 -13.21 1.30 8.60
CA ALA A 349 -13.80 1.31 7.26
C ALA A 349 -14.64 2.56 6.97
N VAL A 350 -15.21 3.16 8.00
CA VAL A 350 -16.01 4.39 7.94
C VAL A 350 -15.53 5.36 9.01
N GLN A 351 -15.12 6.54 8.59
CA GLN A 351 -14.65 7.59 9.50
C GLN A 351 -15.39 8.90 9.23
N VAL A 352 -15.68 9.66 10.31
CA VAL A 352 -16.22 11.01 10.22
C VAL A 352 -15.02 12.00 10.19
N LEU A 353 -14.91 12.79 9.14
CA LEU A 353 -13.87 13.80 8.95
C LEU A 353 -14.52 15.18 8.80
N GLY A 354 -14.61 15.90 9.92
CA GLY A 354 -15.43 17.12 9.98
C GLY A 354 -16.88 16.83 9.65
N ARG A 355 -17.41 17.38 8.55
CA ARG A 355 -18.78 17.10 8.07
C ARG A 355 -18.86 15.91 7.10
N ASP A 356 -17.73 15.42 6.58
CA ASP A 356 -17.68 14.38 5.56
C ASP A 356 -17.56 12.99 6.17
N LEU A 357 -17.85 11.97 5.35
CA LEU A 357 -17.51 10.58 5.64
C LEU A 357 -16.36 10.15 4.73
N ARG A 358 -15.35 9.50 5.31
CA ARG A 358 -14.38 8.70 4.57
C ARG A 358 -14.81 7.25 4.60
N LEU A 359 -14.98 6.65 3.43
CA LEU A 359 -15.29 5.24 3.24
C LEU A 359 -14.04 4.55 2.70
N HIS A 360 -13.68 3.40 3.29
CA HIS A 360 -12.54 2.60 2.87
C HIS A 360 -13.02 1.20 2.52
N LEU A 361 -12.81 0.80 1.27
CA LEU A 361 -13.33 -0.43 0.71
C LEU A 361 -12.24 -1.17 -0.08
N ARG A 362 -12.40 -2.48 -0.17
CA ARG A 362 -11.62 -3.38 -1.01
C ARG A 362 -12.55 -4.20 -1.90
N PRO A 363 -12.09 -4.75 -3.03
CA PRO A 363 -12.91 -5.65 -3.84
C PRO A 363 -13.39 -6.83 -2.99
N ALA A 364 -14.69 -7.15 -3.07
CA ALA A 364 -15.21 -8.34 -2.41
C ALA A 364 -14.58 -9.60 -3.02
N ALA A 365 -14.29 -10.58 -2.18
CA ALA A 365 -13.83 -11.88 -2.65
C ALA A 365 -14.88 -12.47 -3.59
N THR A 366 -14.45 -12.97 -4.75
CA THR A 366 -15.36 -13.69 -5.65
C THR A 366 -15.88 -14.92 -4.91
N PRO A 367 -17.21 -15.10 -4.74
CA PRO A 367 -17.73 -16.28 -4.07
C PRO A 367 -17.21 -17.53 -4.80
N THR A 368 -16.52 -18.40 -4.06
CA THR A 368 -16.18 -19.72 -4.58
C THR A 368 -17.47 -20.49 -4.78
N SER A 369 -17.60 -21.23 -5.90
CA SER A 369 -18.82 -21.91 -6.36
C SER A 369 -19.41 -22.97 -5.39
N SER A 370 -18.93 -23.05 -4.14
CA SER A 370 -19.41 -23.94 -3.09
C SER A 370 -20.51 -23.36 -2.20
N ASP A 371 -20.85 -22.06 -2.32
CA ASP A 371 -21.77 -21.38 -1.40
C ASP A 371 -23.17 -21.13 -1.97
N THR A 372 -23.53 -21.82 -3.06
CA THR A 372 -24.92 -21.82 -3.57
C THR A 372 -25.78 -22.77 -2.75
N THR A 373 -26.21 -22.34 -1.59
CA THR A 373 -27.37 -22.93 -0.91
C THR A 373 -28.61 -22.52 -1.75
N PRO A 374 -29.35 -23.45 -2.34
CA PRO A 374 -30.53 -23.09 -3.14
C PRO A 374 -31.59 -22.51 -2.20
N HIS A 375 -31.96 -21.25 -2.41
CA HIS A 375 -33.16 -20.68 -1.81
C HIS A 375 -34.34 -21.56 -2.23
N ARG A 376 -34.89 -22.32 -1.28
CA ARG A 376 -36.17 -23.02 -1.45
C ARG A 376 -37.26 -21.97 -1.67
N THR A 377 -37.69 -21.85 -2.87
CA THR A 377 -38.97 -21.21 -3.20
C THR A 377 -40.07 -22.16 -2.71
N GLY A 378 -40.62 -21.87 -1.54
CA GLY A 378 -41.82 -22.51 -1.04
C GLY A 378 -43.01 -22.05 -1.90
N ALA A 379 -43.43 -22.88 -2.83
CA ALA A 379 -44.74 -22.75 -3.47
C ALA A 379 -45.77 -23.41 -2.54
N ASP A 380 -46.45 -22.64 -1.73
CA ASP A 380 -47.66 -23.08 -1.05
C ASP A 380 -48.82 -23.11 -2.06
N THR A 381 -49.13 -24.29 -2.54
CA THR A 381 -50.40 -24.58 -3.19
C THR A 381 -51.45 -24.85 -2.12
N ALA A 382 -52.21 -23.82 -1.75
CA ALA A 382 -53.46 -24.02 -1.01
C ALA A 382 -54.56 -24.44 -2.00
N ALA A 383 -54.88 -25.74 -1.99
CA ALA A 383 -56.10 -26.25 -2.56
C ALA A 383 -57.25 -25.92 -1.59
N GLY A 384 -58.14 -25.03 -2.00
CA GLY A 384 -59.43 -24.81 -1.33
C GLY A 384 -60.50 -25.73 -1.93
N GLY A 385 -61.14 -26.48 -1.10
CA GLY A 385 -62.37 -27.18 -1.44
C GLY A 385 -63.53 -26.64 -0.59
N ASN A 386 -64.65 -26.45 -1.27
CA ASN A 386 -66.03 -26.13 -0.87
C ASN A 386 -66.34 -24.67 -0.65
#